data_efeaaba9f7bdcf07aff9dad4b4bbd785
#
_entry.id   efeaaba9f7bdcf07aff9dad4b4bbd785
#
_cell.length_a   1.000
_cell.length_b   1.000
_cell.length_c   1.000
_cell.angle_alpha   90.00
_cell.angle_beta   90.00
_cell.angle_gamma   90.00
#
_symmetry.space_group_name_H-M   'P 1'
#
loop_
_entity.id
_entity.type
_entity.pdbx_description
1 polymer ?
#
loop_
_entity_poly.entity_id
_entity_poly.type
_entity_poly.pdbx_seq_one_letter_code
_entity_poly.pdbx_strand_id
1 'polypeptide(L)'
;MGSYLLPELKIYGSRTTAAFATAVSAYSWCSGLSGLFAATYIDRFDRRRLLLTMYALFALSNLACALASSFPLLLVARAFAGITGGVLGSVIMAIVGDVIPVQRRGAATGTIMTAFSLAAIAGVPAGVMLGAHFTWAAPFYLLVVLSVAVWVVGWQLVPSLAEHLSRRQPALGEVLPDLWRLLSNPRHMNAFALTFMMMVAHMLVIPFISPVLVANHGVAPAQLSWLYMAGGAATFFTSRRLGRLADRFGTRLVFRIAAVLSFLPVLFVTHLPNLPFYALVMFFPFFMVLMSGRMVPMQALLTTVPEPSRRGAFLSANSALQALGTGCGAWIGGLMLSSSPTGQIEGYGTVGWVAVAVALIGVLWVSRVRGAQGTVPPTGVFRGDTVGEG
;
A
#
# COMPACT_ATOMS: atom_id res chain seq x y z
N MET A 1 -11.77 -5.86 -7.25
CA MET A 1 -11.15 -7.02 -7.89
C MET A 1 -11.62 -8.35 -7.31
N GLY A 2 -11.83 -8.46 -6.00
CA GLY A 2 -12.20 -9.71 -5.33
C GLY A 2 -13.55 -10.31 -5.69
N SER A 3 -14.58 -9.50 -5.75
CA SER A 3 -15.96 -9.97 -5.94
C SER A 3 -16.26 -10.60 -7.30
N TYR A 4 -15.42 -10.34 -8.32
CA TYR A 4 -15.63 -10.86 -9.68
C TYR A 4 -14.82 -12.12 -9.96
N LEU A 5 -13.74 -12.36 -9.23
CA LEU A 5 -12.97 -13.61 -9.33
C LEU A 5 -13.67 -14.79 -8.64
N LEU A 6 -14.54 -14.52 -7.66
CA LEU A 6 -15.21 -15.58 -6.88
C LEU A 6 -16.10 -16.53 -7.71
N PRO A 7 -16.93 -16.06 -8.67
CA PRO A 7 -17.74 -16.97 -9.49
C PRO A 7 -16.91 -17.88 -10.39
N GLU A 8 -15.87 -17.35 -10.99
CA GLU A 8 -14.95 -18.07 -11.89
C GLU A 8 -14.07 -19.06 -11.09
N LEU A 9 -13.64 -18.68 -9.88
CA LEU A 9 -12.89 -19.55 -8.98
C LEU A 9 -13.71 -20.69 -8.36
N LYS A 10 -15.06 -20.61 -8.39
CA LYS A 10 -15.95 -21.72 -8.00
C LYS A 10 -15.73 -22.99 -8.84
N ILE A 11 -15.20 -22.86 -10.05
CA ILE A 11 -14.84 -23.98 -10.92
C ILE A 11 -13.71 -24.82 -10.32
N TYR A 12 -12.92 -24.27 -9.39
CA TYR A 12 -11.72 -24.90 -8.81
C TYR A 12 -11.90 -25.43 -7.37
N GLY A 13 -13.13 -25.52 -6.85
CA GLY A 13 -13.44 -26.19 -5.59
C GLY A 13 -13.73 -25.27 -4.39
N SER A 14 -14.01 -25.88 -3.24
CA SER A 14 -14.58 -25.28 -2.02
C SER A 14 -13.71 -24.24 -1.25
N ARG A 15 -12.59 -23.77 -1.80
CA ARG A 15 -11.66 -22.82 -1.15
C ARG A 15 -11.54 -21.49 -1.91
N THR A 16 -12.64 -20.93 -2.36
CA THR A 16 -12.66 -19.72 -3.20
C THR A 16 -12.06 -18.48 -2.54
N THR A 17 -12.33 -18.25 -1.25
CA THR A 17 -11.78 -17.12 -0.49
C THR A 17 -10.28 -17.24 -0.26
N ALA A 18 -9.78 -18.44 0.08
CA ALA A 18 -8.37 -18.70 0.25
C ALA A 18 -7.58 -18.60 -1.08
N ALA A 19 -8.14 -19.07 -2.19
CA ALA A 19 -7.55 -18.95 -3.51
C ALA A 19 -7.43 -17.47 -3.95
N PHE A 20 -8.49 -16.69 -3.75
CA PHE A 20 -8.46 -15.25 -3.99
C PHE A 20 -7.38 -14.55 -3.15
N ALA A 21 -7.34 -14.82 -1.85
CA ALA A 21 -6.33 -14.29 -0.93
C ALA A 21 -4.91 -14.65 -1.38
N THR A 22 -4.69 -15.91 -1.83
CA THR A 22 -3.39 -16.36 -2.34
C THR A 22 -2.96 -15.58 -3.59
N ALA A 23 -3.88 -15.30 -4.52
CA ALA A 23 -3.58 -14.49 -5.71
C ALA A 23 -3.22 -13.03 -5.37
N VAL A 24 -3.85 -12.43 -4.36
CA VAL A 24 -3.50 -11.09 -3.85
C VAL A 24 -2.14 -11.13 -3.16
N SER A 25 -1.90 -12.14 -2.35
CA SER A 25 -0.67 -12.30 -1.55
C SER A 25 0.55 -12.58 -2.41
N ALA A 26 0.42 -13.40 -3.45
CA ALA A 26 1.50 -13.72 -4.38
C ALA A 26 2.08 -12.46 -5.02
N TYR A 27 1.24 -11.54 -5.50
CA TYR A 27 1.70 -10.24 -6.00
C TYR A 27 2.46 -9.48 -4.92
N SER A 28 1.90 -9.38 -3.72
CA SER A 28 2.44 -8.55 -2.66
C SER A 28 3.77 -9.10 -2.11
N TRP A 29 3.86 -10.40 -1.89
CA TRP A 29 5.10 -11.04 -1.45
C TRP A 29 6.21 -10.92 -2.50
N CYS A 30 5.91 -11.23 -3.75
CA CYS A 30 6.87 -11.09 -4.84
C CYS A 30 7.31 -9.63 -5.02
N SER A 31 6.41 -8.66 -4.86
CA SER A 31 6.73 -7.24 -4.92
C SER A 31 7.62 -6.80 -3.76
N GLY A 32 7.32 -7.24 -2.54
CA GLY A 32 8.13 -6.94 -1.37
C GLY A 32 9.55 -7.52 -1.48
N LEU A 33 9.66 -8.81 -1.82
CA LEU A 33 10.95 -9.46 -1.98
C LEU A 33 11.76 -8.86 -3.12
N SER A 34 11.17 -8.70 -4.31
CA SER A 34 11.86 -8.14 -5.46
C SER A 34 12.31 -6.71 -5.24
N GLY A 35 11.48 -5.88 -4.59
CA GLY A 35 11.83 -4.50 -4.23
C GLY A 35 12.99 -4.43 -3.25
N LEU A 36 13.06 -5.35 -2.29
CA LEU A 36 14.18 -5.44 -1.35
C LEU A 36 15.47 -5.84 -2.05
N PHE A 37 15.41 -6.88 -2.90
CA PHE A 37 16.57 -7.34 -3.66
C PHE A 37 16.97 -6.36 -4.77
N ALA A 38 16.03 -5.59 -5.31
CA ALA A 38 16.32 -4.59 -6.35
C ALA A 38 17.43 -3.63 -5.92
N ALA A 39 17.45 -3.22 -4.66
CA ALA A 39 18.49 -2.34 -4.12
C ALA A 39 19.92 -2.87 -4.30
N THR A 40 20.09 -4.18 -4.54
CA THR A 40 21.43 -4.78 -4.71
C THR A 40 21.98 -4.68 -6.13
N TYR A 41 21.11 -4.48 -7.14
CA TYR A 41 21.53 -4.55 -8.54
C TYR A 41 21.06 -3.38 -9.42
N ILE A 42 20.06 -2.60 -9.01
CA ILE A 42 19.50 -1.52 -9.84
C ILE A 42 20.54 -0.45 -10.20
N ASP A 43 21.54 -0.23 -9.36
CA ASP A 43 22.60 0.75 -9.58
C ASP A 43 23.57 0.35 -10.70
N ARG A 44 23.51 -0.89 -11.20
CA ARG A 44 24.36 -1.40 -12.29
C ARG A 44 23.78 -1.16 -13.68
N PHE A 45 22.56 -0.65 -13.77
CA PHE A 45 21.85 -0.43 -15.03
C PHE A 45 21.49 1.05 -15.22
N ASP A 46 21.47 1.49 -16.48
CA ASP A 46 20.87 2.78 -16.83
C ASP A 46 19.41 2.81 -16.33
N ARG A 47 19.08 3.83 -15.51
CA ARG A 47 17.76 3.99 -14.91
C ARG A 47 16.64 4.00 -15.94
N ARG A 48 16.85 4.69 -17.09
CA ARG A 48 15.88 4.75 -18.18
C ARG A 48 15.62 3.38 -18.76
N ARG A 49 16.69 2.64 -19.12
CA ARG A 49 16.55 1.30 -19.72
C ARG A 49 15.84 0.36 -18.74
N LEU A 50 16.26 0.35 -17.48
CA LEU A 50 15.66 -0.49 -16.45
C LEU A 50 14.18 -0.13 -16.23
N LEU A 51 13.84 1.15 -16.12
CA LEU A 51 12.47 1.63 -15.96
C LEU A 51 11.58 1.15 -17.10
N LEU A 52 11.98 1.38 -18.35
CA LEU A 52 11.22 1.01 -19.54
C LEU A 52 11.07 -0.52 -19.67
N THR A 53 12.13 -1.28 -19.41
CA THR A 53 12.09 -2.74 -19.45
C THR A 53 11.12 -3.27 -18.39
N MET A 54 11.18 -2.75 -17.15
CA MET A 54 10.28 -3.18 -16.07
C MET A 54 8.82 -2.80 -16.35
N TYR A 55 8.55 -1.62 -16.94
CA TYR A 55 7.18 -1.26 -17.36
C TYR A 55 6.64 -2.17 -18.47
N ALA A 56 7.47 -2.51 -19.47
CA ALA A 56 7.07 -3.45 -20.51
C ALA A 56 6.75 -4.84 -19.92
N LEU A 57 7.62 -5.35 -19.04
CA LEU A 57 7.40 -6.62 -18.37
C LEU A 57 6.18 -6.57 -17.43
N PHE A 58 5.92 -5.45 -16.76
CA PHE A 58 4.74 -5.24 -15.94
C PHE A 58 3.46 -5.24 -16.78
N ALA A 59 3.46 -4.57 -17.95
CA ALA A 59 2.34 -4.61 -18.89
C ALA A 59 2.07 -6.04 -19.38
N LEU A 60 3.13 -6.78 -19.79
CA LEU A 60 3.02 -8.17 -20.21
C LEU A 60 2.49 -9.08 -19.09
N SER A 61 2.96 -8.88 -17.87
CA SER A 61 2.47 -9.65 -16.70
C SER A 61 0.99 -9.40 -16.42
N ASN A 62 0.53 -8.16 -16.54
CA ASN A 62 -0.90 -7.83 -16.40
C ASN A 62 -1.72 -8.38 -17.58
N LEU A 63 -1.18 -8.39 -18.79
CA LEU A 63 -1.81 -9.04 -19.92
C LEU A 63 -1.94 -10.55 -19.69
N ALA A 64 -0.90 -11.20 -19.19
CA ALA A 64 -0.95 -12.61 -18.81
C ALA A 64 -1.99 -12.87 -17.71
N CYS A 65 -2.17 -11.95 -16.74
CA CYS A 65 -3.26 -12.03 -15.76
C CYS A 65 -4.63 -11.95 -16.43
N ALA A 66 -4.81 -11.06 -17.42
CA ALA A 66 -6.07 -10.90 -18.13
C ALA A 66 -6.43 -12.11 -18.98
N LEU A 67 -5.43 -12.78 -19.56
CA LEU A 67 -5.57 -13.94 -20.44
C LEU A 67 -5.49 -15.28 -19.69
N ALA A 68 -5.36 -15.27 -18.35
CA ALA A 68 -5.21 -16.49 -17.58
C ALA A 68 -6.46 -17.37 -17.67
N SER A 69 -6.32 -18.55 -18.24
CA SER A 69 -7.38 -19.55 -18.39
C SER A 69 -7.48 -20.51 -17.20
N SER A 70 -6.54 -20.44 -16.25
CA SER A 70 -6.51 -21.28 -15.05
C SER A 70 -5.97 -20.53 -13.85
N PHE A 71 -6.38 -20.96 -12.65
CA PHE A 71 -5.89 -20.32 -11.40
C PHE A 71 -4.37 -20.41 -11.23
N PRO A 72 -3.69 -21.56 -11.50
CA PRO A 72 -2.22 -21.60 -11.42
C PRO A 72 -1.55 -20.60 -12.38
N LEU A 73 -2.07 -20.43 -13.59
CA LEU A 73 -1.55 -19.47 -14.56
C LEU A 73 -1.74 -18.03 -14.04
N LEU A 74 -2.91 -17.71 -13.49
CA LEU A 74 -3.17 -16.44 -12.85
C LEU A 74 -2.19 -16.18 -11.69
N LEU A 75 -1.93 -17.18 -10.86
CA LEU A 75 -1.02 -17.07 -9.72
C LEU A 75 0.41 -16.76 -10.17
N VAL A 76 0.92 -17.47 -11.19
CA VAL A 76 2.24 -17.21 -11.78
C VAL A 76 2.29 -15.81 -12.39
N ALA A 77 1.29 -15.41 -13.17
CA ALA A 77 1.23 -14.08 -13.76
C ALA A 77 1.18 -12.97 -12.68
N ARG A 78 0.45 -13.18 -11.58
CA ARG A 78 0.41 -12.28 -10.41
C ARG A 78 1.78 -12.18 -9.70
N ALA A 79 2.49 -13.30 -9.57
CA ALA A 79 3.84 -13.31 -9.02
C ALA A 79 4.81 -12.49 -9.89
N PHE A 80 4.77 -12.68 -11.22
CA PHE A 80 5.58 -11.88 -12.16
C PHE A 80 5.21 -10.39 -12.13
N ALA A 81 3.92 -10.05 -12.10
CA ALA A 81 3.49 -8.67 -11.95
C ALA A 81 3.98 -8.06 -10.62
N GLY A 82 4.03 -8.85 -9.55
CA GLY A 82 4.61 -8.45 -8.27
C GLY A 82 6.11 -8.19 -8.38
N ILE A 83 6.88 -9.10 -8.98
CA ILE A 83 8.33 -8.93 -9.18
C ILE A 83 8.62 -7.63 -9.93
N THR A 84 7.99 -7.44 -11.07
CA THR A 84 8.21 -6.24 -11.90
C THR A 84 7.74 -4.96 -11.20
N GLY A 85 6.59 -4.99 -10.51
CA GLY A 85 6.07 -3.85 -9.73
C GLY A 85 6.95 -3.44 -8.55
N GLY A 86 7.55 -4.41 -7.86
CA GLY A 86 8.47 -4.14 -6.75
C GLY A 86 9.78 -3.49 -7.23
N VAL A 87 10.34 -3.97 -8.34
CA VAL A 87 11.52 -3.37 -8.97
C VAL A 87 11.21 -1.95 -9.47
N LEU A 88 10.04 -1.74 -10.11
CA LEU A 88 9.60 -0.41 -10.56
C LEU A 88 9.57 0.60 -9.43
N GLY A 89 8.98 0.24 -8.28
CA GLY A 89 8.95 1.10 -7.10
C GLY A 89 10.34 1.52 -6.65
N SER A 90 11.29 0.58 -6.63
CA SER A 90 12.68 0.83 -6.26
C SER A 90 13.41 1.72 -7.27
N VAL A 91 13.22 1.49 -8.57
CA VAL A 91 13.82 2.30 -9.65
C VAL A 91 13.31 3.74 -9.62
N ILE A 92 12.00 3.95 -9.40
CA ILE A 92 11.41 5.30 -9.29
C ILE A 92 12.05 6.05 -8.11
N MET A 93 12.20 5.41 -6.95
CA MET A 93 12.84 6.04 -5.80
C MET A 93 14.33 6.32 -6.03
N ALA A 94 15.04 5.45 -6.76
CA ALA A 94 16.41 5.68 -7.15
C ALA A 94 16.54 6.89 -8.11
N ILE A 95 15.66 7.02 -9.10
CA ILE A 95 15.62 8.18 -10.01
C ILE A 95 15.39 9.48 -9.20
N VAL A 96 14.48 9.48 -8.23
CA VAL A 96 14.30 10.64 -7.34
C VAL A 96 15.58 10.97 -6.59
N GLY A 97 16.31 9.95 -6.13
CA GLY A 97 17.59 10.12 -5.46
C GLY A 97 18.70 10.69 -6.36
N ASP A 98 18.71 10.33 -7.64
CA ASP A 98 19.76 10.72 -8.59
C ASP A 98 19.48 12.10 -9.20
N VAL A 99 18.22 12.40 -9.52
CA VAL A 99 17.84 13.61 -10.30
C VAL A 99 17.42 14.78 -9.40
N ILE A 100 16.82 14.50 -8.24
CA ILE A 100 16.25 15.56 -7.40
C ILE A 100 17.23 16.00 -6.30
N PRO A 101 17.51 17.31 -6.19
CA PRO A 101 18.33 17.85 -5.09
C PRO A 101 17.79 17.46 -3.72
N VAL A 102 18.68 17.22 -2.76
CA VAL A 102 18.35 16.71 -1.40
C VAL A 102 17.24 17.54 -0.74
N GLN A 103 17.26 18.88 -0.93
CA GLN A 103 16.29 19.82 -0.34
C GLN A 103 14.87 19.63 -0.89
N ARG A 104 14.71 19.10 -2.12
CA ARG A 104 13.42 18.92 -2.80
C ARG A 104 12.94 17.48 -2.86
N ARG A 105 13.75 16.51 -2.42
CA ARG A 105 13.39 15.07 -2.45
C ARG A 105 12.12 14.76 -1.67
N GLY A 106 11.90 15.45 -0.53
CA GLY A 106 10.68 15.30 0.25
C GLY A 106 9.42 15.70 -0.53
N ALA A 107 9.47 16.84 -1.23
CA ALA A 107 8.37 17.30 -2.08
C ALA A 107 8.11 16.34 -3.26
N ALA A 108 9.17 15.87 -3.93
CA ALA A 108 9.06 14.90 -5.02
C ALA A 108 8.43 13.58 -4.56
N THR A 109 8.90 13.03 -3.44
CA THR A 109 8.31 11.84 -2.83
C THR A 109 6.84 12.07 -2.43
N GLY A 110 6.51 13.25 -1.88
CA GLY A 110 5.13 13.64 -1.58
C GLY A 110 4.25 13.64 -2.84
N THR A 111 4.74 14.15 -3.96
CA THR A 111 4.03 14.11 -5.24
C THR A 111 3.77 12.67 -5.70
N ILE A 112 4.76 11.78 -5.59
CA ILE A 112 4.58 10.36 -5.92
C ILE A 112 3.52 9.73 -5.00
N MET A 113 3.50 10.07 -3.72
CA MET A 113 2.50 9.57 -2.77
C MET A 113 1.07 10.03 -3.11
N THR A 114 0.88 11.16 -3.82
CA THR A 114 -0.47 11.57 -4.27
C THR A 114 -1.07 10.58 -5.29
N ALA A 115 -0.24 9.81 -6.00
CA ALA A 115 -0.71 8.77 -6.92
C ALA A 115 -1.50 7.68 -6.18
N PHE A 116 -1.16 7.35 -4.93
CA PHE A 116 -1.94 6.40 -4.12
C PHE A 116 -3.35 6.95 -3.81
N SER A 117 -3.46 8.25 -3.52
CA SER A 117 -4.76 8.89 -3.32
C SER A 117 -5.59 8.89 -4.60
N LEU A 118 -4.98 9.18 -5.74
CA LEU A 118 -5.64 9.14 -7.04
C LEU A 118 -6.09 7.71 -7.39
N ALA A 119 -5.26 6.71 -7.13
CA ALA A 119 -5.61 5.31 -7.32
C ALA A 119 -6.79 4.88 -6.43
N ALA A 120 -6.86 5.35 -5.19
CA ALA A 120 -7.97 5.05 -4.29
C ALA A 120 -9.29 5.70 -4.75
N ILE A 121 -9.24 6.94 -5.28
CA ILE A 121 -10.44 7.71 -5.66
C ILE A 121 -10.95 7.30 -7.05
N ALA A 122 -10.06 7.07 -8.00
CA ALA A 122 -10.42 6.81 -9.40
C ALA A 122 -10.10 5.37 -9.83
N GLY A 123 -8.94 4.85 -9.45
CA GLY A 123 -8.47 3.53 -9.90
C GLY A 123 -9.29 2.37 -9.35
N VAL A 124 -9.59 2.37 -8.04
CA VAL A 124 -10.39 1.32 -7.41
C VAL A 124 -11.83 1.32 -7.93
N PRO A 125 -12.57 2.46 -7.94
CA PRO A 125 -13.91 2.51 -8.53
C PRO A 125 -13.93 2.12 -10.00
N ALA A 126 -13.00 2.62 -10.82
CA ALA A 126 -12.90 2.25 -12.23
C ALA A 126 -12.68 0.74 -12.42
N GLY A 127 -11.78 0.15 -11.64
CA GLY A 127 -11.54 -1.29 -11.66
C GLY A 127 -12.78 -2.10 -11.27
N VAL A 128 -13.51 -1.65 -10.25
CA VAL A 128 -14.76 -2.27 -9.81
C VAL A 128 -15.84 -2.15 -10.87
N MET A 129 -16.02 -0.96 -11.48
CA MET A 129 -16.99 -0.74 -12.56
C MET A 129 -16.70 -1.61 -13.79
N LEU A 130 -15.44 -1.63 -14.22
CA LEU A 130 -15.04 -2.46 -15.37
C LEU A 130 -15.29 -3.94 -15.12
N GLY A 131 -14.95 -4.42 -13.94
CA GLY A 131 -15.23 -5.79 -13.54
C GLY A 131 -16.74 -6.09 -13.48
N ALA A 132 -17.58 -5.11 -13.07
CA ALA A 132 -19.03 -5.26 -12.97
C ALA A 132 -19.74 -5.30 -14.32
N HIS A 133 -19.30 -4.48 -15.27
CA HIS A 133 -20.01 -4.28 -16.55
C HIS A 133 -19.46 -5.13 -17.70
N PHE A 134 -18.20 -5.57 -17.60
CA PHE A 134 -17.56 -6.37 -18.64
C PHE A 134 -17.20 -7.77 -18.12
N THR A 135 -15.92 -7.95 -17.72
CA THR A 135 -15.41 -9.23 -17.23
C THR A 135 -14.46 -9.00 -16.05
N TRP A 136 -14.18 -10.05 -15.29
CA TRP A 136 -13.16 -10.01 -14.24
C TRP A 136 -11.75 -9.63 -14.75
N ALA A 137 -11.47 -9.86 -16.05
CA ALA A 137 -10.22 -9.51 -16.70
C ALA A 137 -10.13 -8.01 -17.07
N ALA A 138 -11.25 -7.31 -17.20
CA ALA A 138 -11.29 -5.92 -17.66
C ALA A 138 -10.41 -4.95 -16.84
N PRO A 139 -10.31 -5.03 -15.51
CA PRO A 139 -9.37 -4.23 -14.72
C PRO A 139 -7.90 -4.48 -15.09
N PHE A 140 -7.53 -5.70 -15.47
CA PHE A 140 -6.17 -6.00 -15.92
C PHE A 140 -5.88 -5.38 -17.29
N TYR A 141 -6.83 -5.40 -18.22
CA TYR A 141 -6.68 -4.68 -19.48
C TYR A 141 -6.51 -3.17 -19.29
N LEU A 142 -7.25 -2.56 -18.34
CA LEU A 142 -7.02 -1.16 -17.97
C LEU A 142 -5.57 -0.93 -17.50
N LEU A 143 -5.05 -1.82 -16.65
CA LEU A 143 -3.66 -1.72 -16.19
C LEU A 143 -2.66 -1.88 -17.34
N VAL A 144 -2.92 -2.75 -18.31
CA VAL A 144 -2.09 -2.89 -19.53
C VAL A 144 -2.07 -1.58 -20.31
N VAL A 145 -3.24 -1.01 -20.60
CA VAL A 145 -3.34 0.26 -21.35
C VAL A 145 -2.61 1.38 -20.63
N LEU A 146 -2.81 1.53 -19.33
CA LEU A 146 -2.13 2.55 -18.54
C LEU A 146 -0.61 2.32 -18.51
N SER A 147 -0.16 1.07 -18.37
CA SER A 147 1.26 0.73 -18.35
C SER A 147 1.93 1.01 -19.69
N VAL A 148 1.26 0.69 -20.79
CA VAL A 148 1.74 0.98 -22.15
C VAL A 148 1.78 2.51 -22.37
N ALA A 149 0.74 3.24 -21.96
CA ALA A 149 0.73 4.70 -22.06
C ALA A 149 1.91 5.33 -21.28
N VAL A 150 2.13 4.90 -20.03
CA VAL A 150 3.29 5.36 -19.24
C VAL A 150 4.61 4.96 -19.88
N TRP A 151 4.70 3.77 -20.47
CA TRP A 151 5.88 3.29 -21.19
C TRP A 151 6.20 4.18 -22.41
N VAL A 152 5.19 4.51 -23.23
CA VAL A 152 5.34 5.41 -24.40
C VAL A 152 5.79 6.81 -23.97
N VAL A 153 5.12 7.37 -22.95
CA VAL A 153 5.49 8.69 -22.40
C VAL A 153 6.90 8.65 -21.81
N GLY A 154 7.24 7.58 -21.08
CA GLY A 154 8.58 7.40 -20.52
C GLY A 154 9.66 7.27 -21.59
N TRP A 155 9.37 6.58 -22.71
CA TRP A 155 10.27 6.49 -23.85
C TRP A 155 10.60 7.86 -24.45
N GLN A 156 9.61 8.75 -24.52
CA GLN A 156 9.75 10.09 -25.12
C GLN A 156 10.38 11.10 -24.16
N LEU A 157 10.01 11.08 -22.88
CA LEU A 157 10.33 12.14 -21.92
C LEU A 157 11.52 11.83 -21.00
N VAL A 158 11.79 10.56 -20.70
CA VAL A 158 12.86 10.22 -19.75
C VAL A 158 14.20 10.17 -20.49
N PRO A 159 15.17 11.06 -20.17
CA PRO A 159 16.51 11.01 -20.75
C PRO A 159 17.28 9.79 -20.23
N SER A 160 18.41 9.47 -20.87
CA SER A 160 19.35 8.49 -20.32
C SER A 160 19.88 8.98 -18.96
N LEU A 161 19.81 8.12 -17.96
CA LEU A 161 20.22 8.40 -16.59
C LEU A 161 21.31 7.41 -16.17
N ALA A 162 22.46 7.53 -16.81
CA ALA A 162 23.61 6.65 -16.67
C ALA A 162 24.80 7.28 -15.89
N GLU A 163 24.69 8.54 -15.44
CA GLU A 163 25.78 9.25 -14.75
C GLU A 163 26.30 8.52 -13.51
N HIS A 164 25.39 7.81 -12.79
CA HIS A 164 25.77 7.01 -11.61
C HIS A 164 26.66 5.81 -11.97
N LEU A 165 26.65 5.33 -13.23
CA LEU A 165 27.47 4.20 -13.68
C LEU A 165 28.96 4.52 -13.72
N SER A 166 29.32 5.81 -13.84
CA SER A 166 30.71 6.28 -13.79
C SER A 166 31.30 6.27 -12.37
N ARG A 167 30.46 6.17 -11.35
CA ARG A 167 30.91 6.08 -9.94
C ARG A 167 31.27 4.63 -9.60
N ARG A 168 32.24 4.45 -8.69
CA ARG A 168 32.59 3.12 -8.18
C ARG A 168 31.35 2.46 -7.61
N GLN A 169 30.95 1.36 -8.23
CA GLN A 169 29.80 0.59 -7.78
C GLN A 169 30.24 -0.34 -6.64
N PRO A 170 29.49 -0.37 -5.51
CA PRO A 170 29.82 -1.30 -4.44
C PRO A 170 29.67 -2.74 -4.91
N ALA A 171 30.60 -3.60 -4.51
CA ALA A 171 30.49 -5.03 -4.77
C ALA A 171 29.27 -5.62 -4.05
N LEU A 172 28.70 -6.72 -4.59
CA LEU A 172 27.59 -7.42 -3.92
C LEU A 172 27.93 -7.81 -2.47
N GLY A 173 29.19 -8.14 -2.21
CA GLY A 173 29.71 -8.41 -0.87
C GLY A 173 29.68 -7.22 0.08
N GLU A 174 29.59 -5.99 -0.42
CA GLU A 174 29.46 -4.76 0.39
C GLU A 174 27.98 -4.37 0.59
N VAL A 175 27.15 -4.60 -0.42
CA VAL A 175 25.72 -4.23 -0.41
C VAL A 175 24.90 -5.10 0.55
N LEU A 176 25.12 -6.41 0.53
CA LEU A 176 24.38 -7.33 1.40
C LEU A 176 24.61 -7.09 2.91
N PRO A 177 25.86 -6.90 3.38
CA PRO A 177 26.09 -6.51 4.77
C PRO A 177 25.47 -5.17 5.15
N ASP A 178 25.46 -4.18 4.25
CA ASP A 178 24.84 -2.88 4.52
C ASP A 178 23.32 -2.97 4.60
N LEU A 179 22.70 -3.78 3.73
CA LEU A 179 21.27 -4.09 3.82
C LEU A 179 20.95 -4.82 5.14
N TRP A 180 21.77 -5.80 5.51
CA TRP A 180 21.63 -6.50 6.77
C TRP A 180 21.77 -5.57 7.98
N ARG A 181 22.75 -4.68 7.99
CA ARG A 181 22.92 -3.64 9.04
C ARG A 181 21.71 -2.70 9.10
N LEU A 182 21.15 -2.33 7.95
CA LEU A 182 19.93 -1.52 7.89
C LEU A 182 18.75 -2.24 8.53
N LEU A 183 18.55 -3.51 8.17
CA LEU A 183 17.43 -4.33 8.66
C LEU A 183 17.59 -4.70 10.14
N SER A 184 18.83 -4.98 10.60
CA SER A 184 19.14 -5.42 11.96
C SER A 184 19.26 -4.25 12.98
N ASN A 185 19.21 -3.00 12.54
CA ASN A 185 19.27 -1.87 13.45
C ASN A 185 18.02 -1.85 14.35
N PRO A 186 18.12 -1.91 15.68
CA PRO A 186 16.97 -2.00 16.57
C PRO A 186 15.96 -0.84 16.40
N ARG A 187 16.45 0.36 16.05
CA ARG A 187 15.59 1.52 15.77
C ARG A 187 14.77 1.29 14.50
N HIS A 188 15.39 0.80 13.42
CA HIS A 188 14.73 0.48 12.17
C HIS A 188 13.78 -0.70 12.33
N MET A 189 14.19 -1.75 13.04
CA MET A 189 13.37 -2.93 13.33
C MET A 189 12.04 -2.57 14.01
N ASN A 190 12.09 -1.66 15.00
CA ASN A 190 10.85 -1.19 15.66
C ASN A 190 9.91 -0.49 14.68
N ALA A 191 10.45 0.30 13.76
CA ALA A 191 9.66 0.98 12.72
C ALA A 191 9.11 -0.02 11.67
N PHE A 192 9.93 -0.97 11.24
CA PHE A 192 9.54 -2.03 10.31
C PHE A 192 8.46 -2.93 10.91
N ALA A 193 8.61 -3.32 12.18
CA ALA A 193 7.61 -4.09 12.90
C ALA A 193 6.27 -3.36 12.98
N LEU A 194 6.27 -2.05 13.30
CA LEU A 194 5.06 -1.23 13.29
C LEU A 194 4.39 -1.23 11.92
N THR A 195 5.18 -0.98 10.86
CA THR A 195 4.68 -0.98 9.48
C THR A 195 4.07 -2.32 9.09
N PHE A 196 4.78 -3.41 9.37
CA PHE A 196 4.33 -4.77 9.06
C PHE A 196 3.02 -5.10 9.78
N MET A 197 2.94 -4.88 11.11
CA MET A 197 1.73 -5.13 11.89
C MET A 197 0.54 -4.31 11.41
N MET A 198 0.75 -3.03 11.09
CA MET A 198 -0.33 -2.16 10.61
C MET A 198 -0.82 -2.57 9.21
N MET A 199 0.08 -3.04 8.33
CA MET A 199 -0.31 -3.59 7.02
C MET A 199 -1.05 -4.92 7.15
N VAL A 200 -0.59 -5.81 8.02
CA VAL A 200 -1.30 -7.07 8.31
C VAL A 200 -2.72 -6.76 8.82
N ALA A 201 -2.86 -5.90 9.83
CA ALA A 201 -4.16 -5.53 10.38
C ALA A 201 -5.09 -4.88 9.33
N HIS A 202 -4.52 -4.10 8.39
CA HIS A 202 -5.26 -3.46 7.33
C HIS A 202 -5.75 -4.48 6.29
N MET A 203 -4.88 -5.38 5.88
CA MET A 203 -5.14 -6.34 4.81
C MET A 203 -5.87 -7.62 5.27
N LEU A 204 -6.01 -7.83 6.55
CA LEU A 204 -6.96 -8.82 7.10
C LEU A 204 -8.39 -8.49 6.69
N VAL A 205 -8.77 -7.21 6.61
CA VAL A 205 -10.16 -6.77 6.44
C VAL A 205 -10.44 -6.29 5.01
N ILE A 206 -9.60 -5.40 4.48
CA ILE A 206 -9.89 -4.64 3.24
C ILE A 206 -10.18 -5.50 2.00
N PRO A 207 -9.42 -6.57 1.69
CA PRO A 207 -9.68 -7.35 0.47
C PRO A 207 -11.02 -8.06 0.47
N PHE A 208 -11.58 -8.33 1.65
CA PHE A 208 -12.77 -9.15 1.82
C PHE A 208 -14.06 -8.34 1.97
N ILE A 209 -13.99 -7.01 2.11
CA ILE A 209 -15.17 -6.13 2.22
C ILE A 209 -16.10 -6.33 1.03
N SER A 210 -15.59 -6.20 -0.20
CA SER A 210 -16.42 -6.33 -1.41
C SER A 210 -17.05 -7.72 -1.55
N PRO A 211 -16.29 -8.83 -1.43
CA PRO A 211 -16.87 -10.17 -1.41
C PRO A 211 -17.97 -10.36 -0.38
N VAL A 212 -17.74 -9.89 0.85
CA VAL A 212 -18.72 -10.04 1.95
C VAL A 212 -19.96 -9.19 1.69
N LEU A 213 -19.83 -7.94 1.24
CA LEU A 213 -20.98 -7.10 0.91
C LEU A 213 -21.86 -7.71 -0.20
N VAL A 214 -21.23 -8.32 -1.20
CA VAL A 214 -21.98 -8.99 -2.29
C VAL A 214 -22.61 -10.29 -1.80
N ALA A 215 -21.84 -11.16 -1.15
CA ALA A 215 -22.28 -12.50 -0.78
C ALA A 215 -23.27 -12.52 0.40
N ASN A 216 -23.06 -11.69 1.41
CA ASN A 216 -23.83 -11.73 2.65
C ASN A 216 -24.94 -10.67 2.71
N HIS A 217 -24.74 -9.52 2.06
CA HIS A 217 -25.66 -8.38 2.14
C HIS A 217 -26.36 -8.05 0.81
N GLY A 218 -26.13 -8.85 -0.23
CA GLY A 218 -26.80 -8.69 -1.53
C GLY A 218 -26.50 -7.39 -2.27
N VAL A 219 -25.40 -6.69 -1.92
CA VAL A 219 -24.99 -5.46 -2.61
C VAL A 219 -24.61 -5.81 -4.05
N ALA A 220 -25.28 -5.16 -5.01
CA ALA A 220 -24.94 -5.38 -6.41
C ALA A 220 -23.49 -4.94 -6.70
N PRO A 221 -22.73 -5.69 -7.48
CA PRO A 221 -21.36 -5.33 -7.83
C PRO A 221 -21.18 -3.90 -8.33
N ALA A 222 -22.08 -3.41 -9.18
CA ALA A 222 -22.06 -2.02 -9.68
C ALA A 222 -22.22 -0.98 -8.55
N GLN A 223 -22.95 -1.30 -7.49
CA GLN A 223 -23.16 -0.42 -6.34
C GLN A 223 -21.91 -0.24 -5.47
N LEU A 224 -20.98 -1.23 -5.48
CA LEU A 224 -19.71 -1.12 -4.74
C LEU A 224 -18.90 0.11 -5.16
N SER A 225 -18.98 0.50 -6.45
CA SER A 225 -18.28 1.68 -6.98
C SER A 225 -18.67 2.95 -6.24
N TRP A 226 -19.94 3.11 -5.88
CA TRP A 226 -20.45 4.26 -5.13
C TRP A 226 -19.88 4.31 -3.71
N LEU A 227 -19.75 3.14 -3.05
CA LEU A 227 -19.16 3.03 -1.71
C LEU A 227 -17.70 3.48 -1.73
N TYR A 228 -16.91 2.94 -2.67
CA TYR A 228 -15.48 3.29 -2.79
C TYR A 228 -15.28 4.74 -3.23
N MET A 229 -16.11 5.25 -4.12
CA MET A 229 -16.04 6.64 -4.57
C MET A 229 -16.36 7.61 -3.43
N ALA A 230 -17.42 7.37 -2.67
CA ALA A 230 -17.77 8.18 -1.50
C ALA A 230 -16.68 8.14 -0.43
N GLY A 231 -16.16 6.94 -0.10
CA GLY A 231 -15.07 6.75 0.85
C GLY A 231 -13.76 7.37 0.40
N GLY A 232 -13.40 7.21 -0.88
CA GLY A 232 -12.21 7.78 -1.48
C GLY A 232 -12.23 9.31 -1.48
N ALA A 233 -13.35 9.91 -1.89
CA ALA A 233 -13.54 11.36 -1.84
C ALA A 233 -13.39 11.90 -0.41
N ALA A 234 -14.06 11.29 0.56
CA ALA A 234 -13.94 11.69 1.96
C ALA A 234 -12.49 11.60 2.47
N THR A 235 -11.78 10.52 2.14
CA THR A 235 -10.36 10.32 2.50
C THR A 235 -9.47 11.40 1.89
N PHE A 236 -9.70 11.78 0.64
CA PHE A 236 -8.92 12.83 -0.04
C PHE A 236 -8.99 14.17 0.69
N PHE A 237 -10.20 14.61 1.04
CA PHE A 237 -10.39 15.88 1.75
C PHE A 237 -9.88 15.84 3.19
N THR A 238 -9.93 14.68 3.84
CA THR A 238 -9.53 14.56 5.26
C THR A 238 -8.04 14.30 5.45
N SER A 239 -7.34 13.69 4.48
CA SER A 239 -5.92 13.35 4.59
C SER A 239 -5.04 14.57 4.90
N ARG A 240 -5.28 15.71 4.25
CA ARG A 240 -4.55 16.96 4.51
C ARG A 240 -4.82 17.50 5.92
N ARG A 241 -6.03 17.35 6.43
CA ARG A 241 -6.39 17.76 7.81
C ARG A 241 -5.69 16.90 8.83
N LEU A 242 -5.65 15.59 8.61
CA LEU A 242 -4.94 14.63 9.46
C LEU A 242 -3.43 14.86 9.47
N GLY A 243 -2.83 15.19 8.32
CA GLY A 243 -1.43 15.62 8.26
C GLY A 243 -1.16 16.85 9.14
N ARG A 244 -1.96 17.91 8.99
CA ARG A 244 -1.83 19.13 9.84
C ARG A 244 -2.05 18.87 11.33
N LEU A 245 -2.98 17.96 11.68
CA LEU A 245 -3.15 17.54 13.07
C LEU A 245 -1.89 16.81 13.59
N ALA A 246 -1.31 15.94 12.76
CA ALA A 246 -0.08 15.23 13.13
C ALA A 246 1.10 16.18 13.33
N ASP A 247 1.21 17.23 12.50
CA ASP A 247 2.22 18.28 12.65
C ASP A 247 2.01 19.11 13.92
N ARG A 248 0.75 19.43 14.26
CA ARG A 248 0.41 20.28 15.41
C ARG A 248 0.47 19.55 16.76
N PHE A 249 -0.04 18.33 16.83
CA PHE A 249 -0.20 17.57 18.08
C PHE A 249 0.82 16.44 18.24
N GLY A 250 1.67 16.24 17.24
CA GLY A 250 2.67 15.19 17.21
C GLY A 250 2.16 13.89 16.55
N THR A 251 2.98 13.33 15.70
CA THR A 251 2.66 12.17 14.85
C THR A 251 2.24 10.93 15.64
N ARG A 252 2.88 10.68 16.80
CA ARG A 252 2.57 9.51 17.65
C ARG A 252 1.20 9.59 18.30
N LEU A 253 0.84 10.77 18.84
CA LEU A 253 -0.44 10.96 19.50
C LEU A 253 -1.58 10.82 18.50
N VAL A 254 -1.46 11.52 17.35
CA VAL A 254 -2.48 11.48 16.31
C VAL A 254 -2.61 10.06 15.72
N PHE A 255 -1.49 9.34 15.53
CA PHE A 255 -1.53 7.93 15.12
C PHE A 255 -2.32 7.07 16.12
N ARG A 256 -2.02 7.17 17.43
CA ARG A 256 -2.72 6.38 18.45
C ARG A 256 -4.21 6.66 18.46
N ILE A 257 -4.60 7.93 18.45
CA ILE A 257 -6.02 8.33 18.45
C ILE A 257 -6.70 7.79 17.19
N ALA A 258 -6.14 8.01 16.00
CA ALA A 258 -6.70 7.54 14.75
C ALA A 258 -6.80 6.01 14.68
N ALA A 259 -5.77 5.30 15.18
CA ALA A 259 -5.76 3.84 15.20
C ALA A 259 -6.82 3.28 16.14
N VAL A 260 -6.96 3.82 17.37
CA VAL A 260 -7.98 3.39 18.32
C VAL A 260 -9.39 3.70 17.80
N LEU A 261 -9.61 4.91 17.25
CA LEU A 261 -10.89 5.27 16.64
C LEU A 261 -11.25 4.37 15.46
N SER A 262 -10.25 3.82 14.73
CA SER A 262 -10.50 2.91 13.62
C SER A 262 -11.00 1.52 14.05
N PHE A 263 -10.89 1.14 15.33
CA PHE A 263 -11.37 -0.16 15.81
C PHE A 263 -12.89 -0.28 15.71
N LEU A 264 -13.60 0.79 16.03
CA LEU A 264 -15.07 0.81 15.97
C LEU A 264 -15.60 0.52 14.56
N PRO A 265 -15.22 1.27 13.51
CA PRO A 265 -15.72 0.99 12.17
C PRO A 265 -15.19 -0.33 11.59
N VAL A 266 -14.03 -0.83 12.02
CA VAL A 266 -13.54 -2.18 11.65
C VAL A 266 -14.46 -3.25 12.20
N LEU A 267 -14.76 -3.20 13.50
CA LEU A 267 -15.69 -4.15 14.11
C LEU A 267 -17.09 -4.03 13.54
N PHE A 268 -17.56 -2.80 13.27
CA PHE A 268 -18.87 -2.60 12.68
C PHE A 268 -18.96 -3.21 11.26
N VAL A 269 -17.96 -2.99 10.37
CA VAL A 269 -17.99 -3.54 9.01
C VAL A 269 -17.85 -5.07 8.99
N THR A 270 -17.16 -5.64 9.97
CA THR A 270 -16.97 -7.10 10.04
C THR A 270 -18.14 -7.82 10.72
N HIS A 271 -18.98 -7.11 11.48
CA HIS A 271 -20.22 -7.60 12.10
C HIS A 271 -21.44 -6.86 11.56
N LEU A 272 -21.39 -6.49 10.28
CA LEU A 272 -22.38 -5.63 9.66
C LEU A 272 -23.77 -6.27 9.74
N PRO A 273 -24.78 -5.59 10.35
CA PRO A 273 -26.15 -6.02 10.28
C PRO A 273 -26.73 -5.81 8.87
N ASN A 274 -27.90 -6.37 8.61
CA ASN A 274 -28.59 -6.11 7.36
C ASN A 274 -29.06 -4.64 7.30
N LEU A 275 -28.30 -3.84 6.58
CA LEU A 275 -28.56 -2.41 6.40
C LEU A 275 -29.01 -2.12 4.97
N PRO A 276 -29.89 -1.16 4.78
CA PRO A 276 -30.23 -0.64 3.44
C PRO A 276 -29.00 0.04 2.80
N PHE A 277 -28.93 -0.03 1.48
CA PHE A 277 -27.76 0.46 0.73
C PHE A 277 -27.37 1.91 1.04
N TYR A 278 -28.35 2.81 1.24
CA TYR A 278 -28.04 4.21 1.57
C TYR A 278 -27.30 4.36 2.92
N ALA A 279 -27.59 3.51 3.89
CA ALA A 279 -26.88 3.51 5.18
C ALA A 279 -25.41 3.08 5.01
N LEU A 280 -25.15 2.10 4.12
CA LEU A 280 -23.79 1.72 3.75
C LEU A 280 -23.03 2.86 3.07
N VAL A 281 -23.67 3.60 2.16
CA VAL A 281 -23.07 4.77 1.48
C VAL A 281 -22.72 5.86 2.48
N MET A 282 -23.51 6.08 3.51
CA MET A 282 -23.21 7.06 4.57
C MET A 282 -22.11 6.58 5.53
N PHE A 283 -22.07 5.31 5.84
CA PHE A 283 -21.08 4.71 6.75
C PHE A 283 -19.69 4.58 6.10
N PHE A 284 -19.61 4.24 4.82
CA PHE A 284 -18.36 3.91 4.15
C PHE A 284 -17.32 5.05 4.12
N PRO A 285 -17.69 6.33 3.93
CA PRO A 285 -16.79 7.46 4.10
C PRO A 285 -16.14 7.52 5.48
N PHE A 286 -16.94 7.32 6.53
CA PHE A 286 -16.43 7.31 7.91
C PHE A 286 -15.43 6.16 8.14
N PHE A 287 -15.78 4.94 7.68
CA PHE A 287 -14.90 3.79 7.73
C PHE A 287 -13.57 4.06 6.99
N MET A 288 -13.63 4.53 5.74
CA MET A 288 -12.44 4.79 4.92
C MET A 288 -11.56 5.89 5.50
N VAL A 289 -12.14 6.97 6.03
CA VAL A 289 -11.40 8.07 6.66
C VAL A 289 -10.63 7.59 7.88
N LEU A 290 -11.21 6.77 8.74
CA LEU A 290 -10.54 6.26 9.93
C LEU A 290 -9.51 5.17 9.60
N MET A 291 -9.83 4.28 8.67
CA MET A 291 -8.90 3.22 8.25
C MET A 291 -7.65 3.78 7.55
N SER A 292 -7.83 4.72 6.63
CA SER A 292 -6.71 5.38 5.92
C SER A 292 -6.05 6.45 6.78
N GLY A 293 -6.80 7.08 7.66
CA GLY A 293 -6.37 8.20 8.48
C GLY A 293 -5.23 7.88 9.43
N ARG A 294 -5.15 6.67 9.94
CA ARG A 294 -4.03 6.21 10.78
C ARG A 294 -2.72 6.05 9.99
N MET A 295 -2.79 5.87 8.67
CA MET A 295 -1.60 5.70 7.82
C MET A 295 -0.83 7.00 7.64
N VAL A 296 -1.51 8.14 7.57
CA VAL A 296 -0.88 9.47 7.38
C VAL A 296 0.11 9.80 8.50
N PRO A 297 -0.28 9.84 9.79
CA PRO A 297 0.66 10.12 10.88
C PRO A 297 1.71 9.01 11.06
N MET A 298 1.38 7.75 10.74
CA MET A 298 2.36 6.66 10.76
C MET A 298 3.47 6.91 9.73
N GLN A 299 3.13 7.22 8.48
CA GLN A 299 4.12 7.50 7.45
C GLN A 299 4.97 8.73 7.80
N ALA A 300 4.35 9.79 8.33
CA ALA A 300 5.08 10.95 8.82
C ALA A 300 6.07 10.57 9.94
N LEU A 301 5.67 9.72 10.89
CA LEU A 301 6.57 9.23 11.94
C LEU A 301 7.74 8.44 11.36
N LEU A 302 7.50 7.55 10.39
CA LEU A 302 8.51 6.70 9.78
C LEU A 302 9.59 7.51 9.05
N THR A 303 9.27 8.66 8.48
CA THR A 303 10.26 9.54 7.84
C THR A 303 11.25 10.16 8.80
N THR A 304 10.95 10.19 10.11
CA THR A 304 11.83 10.74 11.14
C THR A 304 12.79 9.71 11.75
N VAL A 305 12.57 8.42 11.48
CA VAL A 305 13.35 7.32 12.10
C VAL A 305 14.77 7.22 11.55
N PRO A 306 15.01 7.25 10.22
CA PRO A 306 16.34 7.11 9.67
C PRO A 306 17.15 8.41 9.76
N GLU A 307 18.47 8.26 9.77
CA GLU A 307 19.38 9.38 9.53
C GLU A 307 19.19 9.93 8.10
N PRO A 308 19.43 11.24 7.87
CA PRO A 308 19.25 11.85 6.55
C PRO A 308 19.98 11.12 5.42
N SER A 309 21.20 10.64 5.67
CA SER A 309 22.04 9.90 4.73
C SER A 309 21.47 8.53 4.32
N ARG A 310 20.71 7.87 5.19
CA ARG A 310 20.15 6.53 4.99
C ARG A 310 18.64 6.51 4.75
N ARG A 311 18.01 7.70 4.64
CA ARG A 311 16.54 7.82 4.50
C ARG A 311 15.99 7.09 3.28
N GLY A 312 16.66 7.16 2.12
CA GLY A 312 16.22 6.48 0.90
C GLY A 312 16.21 4.96 1.06
N ALA A 313 17.31 4.38 1.55
CA ALA A 313 17.43 2.95 1.78
C ALA A 313 16.40 2.45 2.82
N PHE A 314 16.19 3.21 3.89
CA PHE A 314 15.18 2.89 4.90
C PHE A 314 13.76 2.88 4.32
N LEU A 315 13.38 3.93 3.55
CA LEU A 315 12.04 4.02 2.96
C LEU A 315 11.80 2.92 1.93
N SER A 316 12.81 2.52 1.14
CA SER A 316 12.73 1.39 0.21
C SER A 316 12.51 0.07 0.98
N ALA A 317 13.29 -0.19 2.03
CA ALA A 317 13.10 -1.36 2.87
C ALA A 317 11.72 -1.35 3.55
N ASN A 318 11.26 -0.19 4.03
CA ASN A 318 9.93 -0.04 4.62
C ASN A 318 8.81 -0.34 3.61
N SER A 319 8.95 0.08 2.35
CA SER A 319 7.98 -0.24 1.29
C SER A 319 7.94 -1.74 1.00
N ALA A 320 9.08 -2.42 1.03
CA ALA A 320 9.14 -3.87 0.91
C ALA A 320 8.43 -4.57 2.08
N LEU A 321 8.66 -4.11 3.32
CA LEU A 321 7.96 -4.64 4.50
C LEU A 321 6.45 -4.35 4.47
N GLN A 322 6.03 -3.21 3.92
CA GLN A 322 4.61 -2.92 3.66
C GLN A 322 4.00 -3.96 2.72
N ALA A 323 4.68 -4.24 1.61
CA ALA A 323 4.22 -5.23 0.63
C ALA A 323 4.15 -6.64 1.23
N LEU A 324 5.16 -7.05 2.01
CA LEU A 324 5.16 -8.32 2.73
C LEU A 324 4.01 -8.39 3.74
N GLY A 325 3.81 -7.36 4.55
CA GLY A 325 2.69 -7.27 5.50
C GLY A 325 1.32 -7.30 4.80
N THR A 326 1.20 -6.64 3.64
CA THR A 326 0.01 -6.70 2.78
C THR A 326 -0.30 -8.13 2.36
N GLY A 327 0.70 -8.86 1.87
CA GLY A 327 0.54 -10.27 1.47
C GLY A 327 0.18 -11.18 2.65
N CYS A 328 0.88 -11.05 3.76
CA CYS A 328 0.60 -11.85 4.96
C CYS A 328 -0.81 -11.59 5.50
N GLY A 329 -1.24 -10.32 5.60
CA GLY A 329 -2.57 -9.97 6.06
C GLY A 329 -3.68 -10.52 5.17
N ALA A 330 -3.54 -10.38 3.86
CA ALA A 330 -4.51 -10.93 2.91
C ALA A 330 -4.57 -12.46 2.96
N TRP A 331 -3.42 -13.12 3.05
CA TRP A 331 -3.35 -14.60 3.12
C TRP A 331 -3.95 -15.14 4.40
N ILE A 332 -3.57 -14.60 5.55
CA ILE A 332 -4.12 -15.00 6.86
C ILE A 332 -5.63 -14.77 6.89
N GLY A 333 -6.09 -13.59 6.44
CA GLY A 333 -7.52 -13.29 6.35
C GLY A 333 -8.28 -14.31 5.50
N GLY A 334 -7.72 -14.68 4.33
CA GLY A 334 -8.33 -15.67 3.45
C GLY A 334 -8.39 -17.08 4.03
N LEU A 335 -7.42 -17.46 4.87
CA LEU A 335 -7.43 -18.76 5.58
C LEU A 335 -8.47 -18.81 6.70
N MET A 336 -8.80 -17.66 7.29
CA MET A 336 -9.80 -17.57 8.37
C MET A 336 -11.24 -17.53 7.85
N LEU A 337 -11.43 -17.31 6.54
CA LEU A 337 -12.73 -17.22 5.91
C LEU A 337 -13.13 -18.55 5.27
N SER A 338 -14.39 -18.92 5.44
CA SER A 338 -15.00 -20.06 4.78
C SER A 338 -16.23 -19.63 3.96
N SER A 339 -16.61 -20.46 3.00
CA SER A 339 -17.85 -20.25 2.24
C SER A 339 -18.88 -21.29 2.68
N SER A 340 -20.04 -20.82 3.12
CA SER A 340 -21.19 -21.64 3.43
C SER A 340 -21.73 -22.33 2.16
N PRO A 341 -22.47 -23.46 2.29
CA PRO A 341 -23.21 -24.06 1.17
C PRO A 341 -24.19 -23.09 0.49
N THR A 342 -24.69 -22.09 1.21
CA THR A 342 -25.55 -21.02 0.68
C THR A 342 -24.78 -19.93 -0.08
N GLY A 343 -23.44 -19.99 -0.12
CA GLY A 343 -22.59 -19.03 -0.80
C GLY A 343 -22.21 -17.82 0.07
N GLN A 344 -22.63 -17.77 1.31
CA GLN A 344 -22.24 -16.72 2.26
C GLN A 344 -20.80 -16.91 2.73
N ILE A 345 -20.13 -15.82 3.08
CA ILE A 345 -18.77 -15.81 3.63
C ILE A 345 -18.87 -15.76 5.16
N GLU A 346 -18.38 -16.81 5.80
CA GLU A 346 -18.33 -16.94 7.26
C GLU A 346 -16.94 -16.61 7.81
N GLY A 347 -16.85 -16.28 9.10
CA GLY A 347 -15.60 -15.99 9.80
C GLY A 347 -15.14 -14.54 9.73
N TYR A 348 -15.84 -13.67 8.99
CA TYR A 348 -15.40 -12.28 8.83
C TYR A 348 -15.41 -11.48 10.13
N GLY A 349 -16.34 -11.76 11.04
CA GLY A 349 -16.35 -11.20 12.40
C GLY A 349 -15.08 -11.54 13.18
N THR A 350 -14.64 -12.81 13.14
CA THR A 350 -13.39 -13.25 13.78
C THR A 350 -12.17 -12.53 13.18
N VAL A 351 -12.13 -12.36 11.85
CA VAL A 351 -11.09 -11.60 11.16
C VAL A 351 -11.04 -10.15 11.69
N GLY A 352 -12.20 -9.53 11.93
CA GLY A 352 -12.30 -8.19 12.51
C GLY A 352 -11.65 -8.10 13.89
N TRP A 353 -11.92 -9.04 14.78
CA TRP A 353 -11.31 -9.09 16.10
C TRP A 353 -9.80 -9.30 16.04
N VAL A 354 -9.31 -10.19 15.17
CA VAL A 354 -7.87 -10.41 14.98
C VAL A 354 -7.21 -9.15 14.42
N ALA A 355 -7.84 -8.46 13.46
CA ALA A 355 -7.33 -7.21 12.90
C ALA A 355 -7.21 -6.11 13.98
N VAL A 356 -8.20 -5.99 14.86
CA VAL A 356 -8.17 -5.05 15.99
C VAL A 356 -7.07 -5.44 16.99
N ALA A 357 -6.92 -6.72 17.31
CA ALA A 357 -5.87 -7.20 18.22
C ALA A 357 -4.46 -6.87 17.67
N VAL A 358 -4.19 -7.16 16.40
CA VAL A 358 -2.92 -6.83 15.75
C VAL A 358 -2.70 -5.31 15.71
N ALA A 359 -3.73 -4.53 15.39
CA ALA A 359 -3.64 -3.07 15.40
C ALA A 359 -3.39 -2.51 16.80
N LEU A 360 -4.00 -3.08 17.84
CA LEU A 360 -3.77 -2.71 19.24
C LEU A 360 -2.31 -2.95 19.64
N ILE A 361 -1.73 -4.11 19.25
CA ILE A 361 -0.30 -4.35 19.45
C ILE A 361 0.53 -3.25 18.78
N GLY A 362 0.18 -2.83 17.56
CA GLY A 362 0.85 -1.71 16.86
C GLY A 362 0.71 -0.38 17.61
N VAL A 363 -0.45 -0.08 18.20
CA VAL A 363 -0.69 1.13 19.01
C VAL A 363 0.19 1.14 20.26
N LEU A 364 0.37 0.00 20.90
CA LEU A 364 1.27 -0.14 22.03
C LEU A 364 2.74 -0.06 21.60
N TRP A 365 3.06 -0.68 20.48
CA TRP A 365 4.41 -0.74 19.93
C TRP A 365 4.96 0.60 19.46
N VAL A 366 4.11 1.54 19.03
CA VAL A 366 4.55 2.85 18.49
C VAL A 366 5.42 3.65 19.47
N SER A 367 5.30 3.40 20.78
CA SER A 367 6.17 4.01 21.79
C SER A 367 7.66 3.64 21.63
N ARG A 368 7.94 2.47 21.08
CA ARG A 368 9.31 1.97 20.80
C ARG A 368 9.94 2.59 19.56
N VAL A 369 9.13 3.16 18.67
CA VAL A 369 9.62 3.82 17.46
C VAL A 369 10.19 5.18 17.81
N ARG A 370 11.52 5.35 17.71
CA ARG A 370 12.24 6.59 18.04
C ARG A 370 12.84 7.20 16.78
N GLY A 371 12.71 8.50 16.62
CA GLY A 371 13.41 9.27 15.58
C GLY A 371 14.91 9.31 15.79
N ALA A 372 15.69 9.62 14.74
CA ALA A 372 17.10 9.92 14.86
C ALA A 372 17.28 11.14 15.78
N GLN A 373 18.21 11.08 16.72
CA GLN A 373 18.58 12.24 17.54
C GLN A 373 19.20 13.28 16.60
N GLY A 374 18.55 14.44 16.46
CA GLY A 374 19.00 15.52 15.57
C GLY A 374 17.87 16.23 14.81
N THR A 375 16.63 15.84 14.94
CA THR A 375 15.51 16.64 14.45
C THR A 375 15.25 17.79 15.44
N VAL A 376 15.43 19.01 14.92
CA VAL A 376 15.16 20.31 15.52
C VAL A 376 13.98 20.26 16.49
N PRO A 377 14.12 20.79 17.72
CA PRO A 377 12.97 20.99 18.60
C PRO A 377 11.92 21.86 17.88
N PRO A 378 10.64 21.73 18.22
CA PRO A 378 9.62 22.60 17.65
C PRO A 378 10.06 24.05 17.88
N THR A 379 10.21 24.79 16.80
CA THR A 379 10.52 26.22 16.83
C THR A 379 9.60 26.87 17.84
N GLY A 380 10.20 27.29 18.93
CA GLY A 380 9.54 28.05 19.97
C GLY A 380 8.90 29.28 19.37
N VAL A 381 7.76 29.57 19.87
CA VAL A 381 7.05 30.83 19.88
C VAL A 381 7.98 31.98 19.52
N PHE A 382 7.72 32.67 18.41
CA PHE A 382 8.24 34.02 18.17
C PHE A 382 7.93 34.86 19.43
N ARG A 383 8.91 34.99 20.30
CA ARG A 383 8.94 36.07 21.26
C ARG A 383 9.30 37.32 20.47
N GLY A 384 8.31 38.15 20.23
CA GLY A 384 8.54 39.47 19.73
C GLY A 384 9.43 40.23 20.71
N ASP A 385 10.70 40.37 20.35
CA ASP A 385 11.56 41.34 20.96
C ASP A 385 11.07 42.71 20.47
N THR A 386 10.41 43.42 21.38
CA THR A 386 10.17 44.84 21.32
C THR A 386 11.53 45.53 21.22
N VAL A 387 11.83 46.08 20.05
CA VAL A 387 12.90 47.04 19.88
C VAL A 387 12.50 48.28 20.69
N GLY A 388 13.16 48.45 21.82
CA GLY A 388 13.10 49.70 22.60
C GLY A 388 13.91 50.77 21.87
N GLU A 389 13.24 51.86 21.61
CA GLU A 389 13.88 53.12 21.26
C GLU A 389 14.85 53.56 22.37
N GLY A 390 16.05 54.06 21.95
CA GLY A 390 17.03 54.72 22.71
C GLY A 390 18.06 55.35 21.81
#